data_1211b24c29c0546d62635a564e3a7f5a
#
_entry.id   1211b24c29c0546d62635a564e3a7f5a
#
_cell.length_a   1.000
_cell.length_b   1.000
_cell.length_c   1.000
_cell.angle_alpha   90.00
_cell.angle_beta   90.00
_cell.angle_gamma   90.00
#
_symmetry.space_group_name_H-M   'P 1'
#
loop_
_entity.id
_entity.type
_entity.pdbx_description
1 polymer ?
#
loop_
_entity_poly.entity_id
_entity_poly.type
_entity_poly.pdbx_seq_one_letter_code
_entity_poly.pdbx_strand_id
1 'polypeptide(L)'
;MSLKKVSILIIIILLIDQISKLYIKTHFQLHESVEIFSWFKIYFVENDGMAWGTKLSDFAPSLISDRIAKLALTTFRIIAIFGIGYWLITSIKKQQSKILLLALAFIFAGALGNIIDSVFYGVAFNDSFGQVASFLPNQGGYESLLHG
;
A
#
# COMPACT_ATOMS: atom_id res chain seq x y z
N MET A 1 -5.17 23.95 9.29
CA MET A 1 -4.81 23.81 7.84
C MET A 1 -6.09 23.81 7.02
N SER A 2 -6.09 24.39 5.81
CA SER A 2 -7.25 24.33 4.91
C SER A 2 -7.31 22.97 4.20
N LEU A 3 -8.51 22.60 3.75
CA LEU A 3 -8.73 21.36 2.97
C LEU A 3 -7.78 21.29 1.76
N LYS A 4 -7.62 22.42 1.04
CA LYS A 4 -6.69 22.49 -0.11
C LYS A 4 -5.26 22.10 0.26
N LYS A 5 -4.73 22.61 1.40
CA LYS A 5 -3.36 22.29 1.84
C LYS A 5 -3.22 20.82 2.23
N VAL A 6 -4.22 20.26 2.90
CA VAL A 6 -4.25 18.84 3.28
C VAL A 6 -4.33 17.95 2.05
N SER A 7 -5.18 18.28 1.07
CA SER A 7 -5.30 17.52 -0.18
C SER A 7 -3.99 17.52 -0.98
N ILE A 8 -3.33 18.67 -1.10
CA ILE A 8 -2.02 18.76 -1.77
C ILE A 8 -0.99 17.87 -1.06
N LEU A 9 -0.95 17.91 0.27
CA LEU A 9 -0.05 17.06 1.05
C LEU A 9 -0.31 15.57 0.79
N ILE A 10 -1.57 15.13 0.81
CA ILE A 10 -1.96 13.74 0.53
C ILE A 10 -1.51 13.32 -0.87
N ILE A 11 -1.73 14.17 -1.88
CA ILE A 11 -1.31 13.89 -3.26
C ILE A 11 0.21 13.73 -3.34
N ILE A 12 0.98 14.62 -2.70
CA ILE A 12 2.45 14.55 -2.69
C ILE A 12 2.91 13.24 -2.04
N ILE A 13 2.35 12.88 -0.89
CA ILE A 13 2.70 11.63 -0.18
C ILE A 13 2.39 10.41 -1.06
N LEU A 14 1.21 10.37 -1.69
CA LEU A 14 0.82 9.30 -2.60
C LEU A 14 1.74 9.19 -3.80
N LEU A 15 2.14 10.32 -4.41
CA LEU A 15 3.07 10.30 -5.53
C LEU A 15 4.43 9.73 -5.11
N ILE A 16 4.96 10.15 -3.96
CA ILE A 16 6.22 9.62 -3.44
C ILE A 16 6.10 8.12 -3.17
N ASP A 17 5.02 7.68 -2.50
CA ASP A 17 4.75 6.27 -2.21
C ASP A 17 4.68 5.44 -3.49
N GLN A 18 3.85 5.83 -4.45
CA GLN A 18 3.65 5.06 -5.68
C GLN A 18 4.87 5.09 -6.60
N ILE A 19 5.55 6.23 -6.74
CA ILE A 19 6.78 6.31 -7.57
C ILE A 19 7.88 5.44 -6.97
N SER A 20 8.10 5.47 -5.65
CA SER A 20 9.10 4.63 -5.01
C SER A 20 8.78 3.14 -5.13
N LYS A 21 7.52 2.74 -4.96
CA LYS A 21 7.07 1.35 -5.14
C LYS A 21 7.23 0.86 -6.58
N LEU A 22 6.81 1.69 -7.55
CA LEU A 22 6.99 1.40 -8.98
C LEU A 22 8.47 1.25 -9.34
N TYR A 23 9.32 2.14 -8.83
CA TYR A 23 10.75 2.07 -9.07
C TYR A 23 11.35 0.77 -8.53
N ILE A 24 11.06 0.43 -7.27
CA ILE A 24 11.54 -0.82 -6.65
C ILE A 24 11.03 -2.04 -7.43
N LYS A 25 9.73 -2.10 -7.72
CA LYS A 25 9.10 -3.23 -8.43
C LYS A 25 9.69 -3.47 -9.82
N THR A 26 10.11 -2.40 -10.52
CA THR A 26 10.62 -2.48 -11.90
C THR A 26 12.15 -2.49 -12.00
N HIS A 27 12.89 -2.47 -10.88
CA HIS A 27 14.35 -2.44 -10.87
C HIS A 27 14.98 -3.48 -9.94
N PHE A 28 14.21 -4.10 -9.05
CA PHE A 28 14.69 -5.07 -8.08
C PHE A 28 13.97 -6.40 -8.22
N GLN A 29 14.68 -7.49 -7.98
CA GLN A 29 14.08 -8.81 -7.78
C GLN A 29 13.59 -8.95 -6.34
N LEU A 30 12.59 -9.80 -6.12
CA LEU A 30 12.13 -10.11 -4.78
C LEU A 30 13.28 -10.62 -3.90
N HIS A 31 13.39 -10.08 -2.69
CA HIS A 31 14.47 -10.32 -1.73
C HIS A 31 15.84 -9.73 -2.10
N GLU A 32 15.95 -8.98 -3.16
CA GLU A 32 17.15 -8.21 -3.46
C GLU A 32 17.35 -7.09 -2.45
N SER A 33 18.60 -6.84 -2.07
CA SER A 33 18.97 -5.76 -1.17
C SER A 33 20.12 -4.93 -1.71
N VAL A 34 20.02 -3.61 -1.55
CA VAL A 34 21.08 -2.66 -1.88
C VAL A 34 21.52 -1.92 -0.62
N GLU A 35 22.80 -1.98 -0.33
CA GLU A 35 23.40 -1.21 0.75
C GLU A 35 23.68 0.21 0.29
N ILE A 36 22.99 1.20 0.89
CA ILE A 36 23.19 2.62 0.61
C ILE A 36 24.30 3.17 1.52
N PHE A 37 24.25 2.78 2.81
CA PHE A 37 25.25 3.06 3.83
C PHE A 37 25.46 1.82 4.68
N SER A 38 26.56 1.73 5.41
CA SER A 38 26.85 0.59 6.31
C SER A 38 25.75 0.32 7.34
N TRP A 39 24.95 1.31 7.67
CA TRP A 39 23.81 1.26 8.61
C TRP A 39 22.44 1.32 7.92
N PHE A 40 22.36 1.49 6.59
CA PHE A 40 21.09 1.63 5.86
C PHE A 40 21.09 0.80 4.57
N LYS A 41 20.17 -0.17 4.51
CA LYS A 41 19.95 -1.02 3.33
C LYS A 41 18.51 -0.86 2.86
N ILE A 42 18.31 -0.86 1.55
CA ILE A 42 17.00 -1.03 0.93
C ILE A 42 16.85 -2.53 0.64
N TYR A 43 15.77 -3.12 1.13
CA TYR A 43 15.45 -4.53 0.95
C TYR A 43 14.06 -4.65 0.34
N PHE A 44 13.95 -5.32 -0.83
CA PHE A 44 12.67 -5.48 -1.49
C PHE A 44 11.92 -6.69 -0.95
N VAL A 45 10.76 -6.45 -0.38
CA VAL A 45 9.79 -7.46 0.06
C VAL A 45 8.41 -7.10 -0.42
N GLU A 46 7.63 -8.11 -0.77
CA GLU A 46 6.20 -7.97 -1.01
C GLU A 46 5.45 -8.37 0.26
N ASN A 47 4.48 -7.55 0.66
CA ASN A 47 3.70 -7.81 1.87
C ASN A 47 2.26 -8.19 1.51
N ASP A 48 1.99 -9.49 1.52
CA ASP A 48 0.69 -10.05 1.20
C ASP A 48 -0.31 -10.03 2.35
N GLY A 49 0.09 -9.48 3.49
CA GLY A 49 -0.71 -9.51 4.72
C GLY A 49 -0.88 -8.16 5.40
N MET A 50 -1.17 -8.23 6.68
CA MET A 50 -1.21 -7.10 7.61
C MET A 50 0.21 -6.69 8.04
N ALA A 51 0.34 -6.02 9.18
CA ALA A 51 1.64 -5.71 9.77
C ALA A 51 2.48 -6.99 9.92
N TRP A 52 3.78 -6.91 9.55
CA TRP A 52 4.73 -8.02 9.58
C TRP A 52 4.37 -9.22 8.67
N GLY A 53 3.55 -8.99 7.63
CA GLY A 53 3.14 -10.05 6.72
C GLY A 53 2.11 -11.03 7.28
N THR A 54 1.57 -10.78 8.47
CA THR A 54 0.56 -11.64 9.11
C THR A 54 -0.70 -11.68 8.25
N LYS A 55 -1.23 -12.89 8.01
CA LYS A 55 -2.46 -13.10 7.24
C LYS A 55 -3.59 -13.60 8.15
N LEU A 56 -4.83 -13.33 7.77
CA LEU A 56 -5.98 -13.86 8.48
C LEU A 56 -6.04 -15.41 8.42
N SER A 57 -5.53 -15.99 7.33
CA SER A 57 -5.36 -17.43 7.16
C SER A 57 -4.40 -18.07 8.18
N ASP A 58 -3.46 -17.33 8.74
CA ASP A 58 -2.52 -17.84 9.76
C ASP A 58 -3.24 -18.21 11.06
N PHE A 59 -4.37 -17.55 11.35
CA PHE A 59 -5.19 -17.81 12.53
C PHE A 59 -6.20 -18.94 12.34
N ALA A 60 -6.60 -19.22 11.10
CA ALA A 60 -7.61 -20.24 10.78
C ALA A 60 -7.31 -20.89 9.42
N PRO A 61 -6.18 -21.60 9.27
CA PRO A 61 -5.72 -22.11 7.97
C PRO A 61 -6.65 -23.14 7.34
N SER A 62 -7.45 -23.84 8.15
CA SER A 62 -8.43 -24.81 7.67
C SER A 62 -9.74 -24.19 7.17
N LEU A 63 -10.02 -22.93 7.52
CA LEU A 63 -11.28 -22.24 7.23
C LEU A 63 -11.10 -21.11 6.21
N ILE A 64 -9.93 -20.50 6.16
CA ILE A 64 -9.67 -19.27 5.40
C ILE A 64 -8.47 -19.48 4.49
N SER A 65 -8.70 -19.46 3.17
CA SER A 65 -7.61 -19.46 2.20
C SER A 65 -6.91 -18.10 2.16
N ASP A 66 -5.64 -18.06 1.76
CA ASP A 66 -4.87 -16.82 1.60
C ASP A 66 -5.58 -15.81 0.70
N ARG A 67 -6.24 -16.26 -0.35
CA ARG A 67 -7.02 -15.43 -1.26
C ARG A 67 -8.19 -14.74 -0.56
N ILE A 68 -8.94 -15.47 0.27
CA ILE A 68 -10.05 -14.91 1.06
C ILE A 68 -9.50 -13.94 2.11
N ALA A 69 -8.40 -14.29 2.77
CA ALA A 69 -7.74 -13.43 3.75
C ALA A 69 -7.31 -12.08 3.13
N LYS A 70 -6.72 -12.10 1.94
CA LYS A 70 -6.30 -10.92 1.20
C LYS A 70 -7.48 -10.06 0.77
N LEU A 71 -8.54 -10.67 0.25
CA LEU A 71 -9.77 -9.96 -0.12
C LEU A 71 -10.43 -9.31 1.10
N ALA A 72 -10.52 -10.02 2.22
CA ALA A 72 -11.06 -9.49 3.48
C ALA A 72 -10.25 -8.29 3.99
N LEU A 73 -8.91 -8.38 3.93
CA LEU A 73 -8.01 -7.30 4.32
C LEU A 73 -8.20 -6.07 3.41
N THR A 74 -8.27 -6.26 2.10
CA THR A 74 -8.49 -5.18 1.14
C THR A 74 -9.84 -4.52 1.36
N THR A 75 -10.90 -5.30 1.57
CA THR A 75 -12.24 -4.79 1.89
C THR A 75 -12.25 -3.99 3.19
N PHE A 76 -11.60 -4.50 4.23
CA PHE A 76 -11.43 -3.78 5.50
C PHE A 76 -10.69 -2.45 5.32
N ARG A 77 -9.61 -2.42 4.53
CA ARG A 77 -8.87 -1.18 4.21
C ARG A 77 -9.75 -0.15 3.50
N ILE A 78 -10.58 -0.60 2.54
CA ILE A 78 -11.52 0.28 1.83
C ILE A 78 -12.53 0.89 2.80
N ILE A 79 -13.11 0.10 3.70
CA ILE A 79 -14.03 0.61 4.72
C ILE A 79 -13.34 1.58 5.66
N ALA A 80 -12.14 1.23 6.14
CA ALA A 80 -11.36 2.04 7.07
C ALA A 80 -11.00 3.40 6.48
N ILE A 81 -10.68 3.49 5.18
CA ILE A 81 -10.31 4.74 4.55
C ILE A 81 -11.47 5.74 4.49
N PHE A 82 -12.71 5.27 4.35
CA PHE A 82 -13.88 6.15 4.43
C PHE A 82 -14.03 6.72 5.84
N GLY A 83 -13.81 5.92 6.88
CA GLY A 83 -13.83 6.38 8.29
C GLY A 83 -12.73 7.40 8.58
N ILE A 84 -11.49 7.13 8.14
CA ILE A 84 -10.35 8.04 8.31
C ILE A 84 -10.57 9.33 7.52
N GLY A 85 -11.08 9.25 6.30
CA GLY A 85 -11.40 10.41 5.47
C GLY A 85 -12.49 11.29 6.10
N TYR A 86 -13.55 10.67 6.64
CA TYR A 86 -14.59 11.38 7.36
C TYR A 86 -14.02 12.10 8.61
N TRP A 87 -13.18 11.41 9.39
CA TRP A 87 -12.52 11.99 10.54
C TRP A 87 -11.61 13.16 10.14
N LEU A 88 -10.81 13.01 9.09
CA LEU A 88 -9.95 14.06 8.58
C LEU A 88 -10.76 15.30 8.17
N ILE A 89 -11.83 15.14 7.37
CA ILE A 89 -12.68 16.25 6.92
C ILE A 89 -13.33 16.95 8.10
N THR A 90 -13.84 16.19 9.07
CA THR A 90 -14.47 16.72 10.29
C THR A 90 -13.45 17.49 11.14
N SER A 91 -12.23 16.97 11.27
CA SER A 91 -11.15 17.61 12.00
C SER A 91 -10.70 18.92 11.34
N ILE A 92 -10.68 18.98 10.00
CA ILE A 92 -10.41 20.22 9.26
C ILE A 92 -11.50 21.26 9.53
N LYS A 93 -12.78 20.86 9.45
CA LYS A 93 -13.92 21.76 9.73
C LYS A 93 -13.92 22.29 11.15
N LYS A 94 -13.54 21.47 12.12
CA LYS A 94 -13.41 21.83 13.52
C LYS A 94 -12.11 22.59 13.85
N GLN A 95 -11.28 22.89 12.85
CA GLN A 95 -9.98 23.56 13.03
C GLN A 95 -9.09 22.93 14.10
N GLN A 96 -9.06 21.60 14.13
CA GLN A 96 -8.22 20.83 15.05
C GLN A 96 -6.74 21.14 14.87
N SER A 97 -5.90 20.67 15.80
CA SER A 97 -4.48 20.95 15.82
C SER A 97 -3.79 20.55 14.49
N LYS A 98 -2.79 21.32 14.08
CA LYS A 98 -2.03 21.06 12.85
C LYS A 98 -1.37 19.67 12.88
N ILE A 99 -0.91 19.24 14.05
CA ILE A 99 -0.26 17.92 14.24
C ILE A 99 -1.27 16.80 13.96
N LEU A 100 -2.49 16.89 14.50
CA LEU A 100 -3.53 15.90 14.23
C LEU A 100 -3.88 15.83 12.74
N LEU A 101 -4.02 16.98 12.07
CA LEU A 101 -4.33 17.02 10.64
C LEU A 101 -3.21 16.43 9.79
N LEU A 102 -1.95 16.67 10.15
CA LEU A 102 -0.79 16.06 9.49
C LEU A 102 -0.79 14.55 9.70
N ALA A 103 -0.96 14.08 10.94
CA ALA A 103 -1.00 12.65 11.25
C ALA A 103 -2.12 11.93 10.46
N LEU A 104 -3.33 12.47 10.45
CA LEU A 104 -4.45 11.92 9.69
C LEU A 104 -4.19 11.93 8.17
N ALA A 105 -3.54 12.98 7.64
CA ALA A 105 -3.18 13.04 6.22
C ALA A 105 -2.17 11.94 5.84
N PHE A 106 -1.14 11.70 6.67
CA PHE A 106 -0.17 10.63 6.45
C PHE A 106 -0.81 9.24 6.54
N ILE A 107 -1.64 9.00 7.55
CA ILE A 107 -2.36 7.71 7.71
C ILE A 107 -3.30 7.49 6.52
N PHE A 108 -4.04 8.50 6.11
CA PHE A 108 -4.96 8.41 4.98
C PHE A 108 -4.21 8.12 3.67
N ALA A 109 -3.13 8.85 3.39
CA ALA A 109 -2.32 8.65 2.18
C ALA A 109 -1.68 7.25 2.15
N GLY A 110 -1.10 6.80 3.27
CA GLY A 110 -0.49 5.46 3.36
C GLY A 110 -1.52 4.34 3.19
N ALA A 111 -2.71 4.47 3.80
CA ALA A 111 -3.79 3.51 3.63
C ALA A 111 -4.29 3.47 2.18
N LEU A 112 -4.43 4.64 1.54
CA LEU A 112 -4.85 4.74 0.14
C LEU A 112 -3.80 4.16 -0.80
N GLY A 113 -2.50 4.40 -0.56
CA GLY A 113 -1.40 3.79 -1.31
C GLY A 113 -1.48 2.26 -1.29
N ASN A 114 -1.64 1.66 -0.12
CA ASN A 114 -1.79 0.21 0.03
C ASN A 114 -3.06 -0.35 -0.65
N ILE A 115 -4.14 0.42 -0.71
CA ILE A 115 -5.34 0.03 -1.46
C ILE A 115 -5.04 0.02 -2.96
N ILE A 116 -4.35 1.03 -3.47
CA ILE A 116 -3.93 1.09 -4.88
C ILE A 116 -3.10 -0.14 -5.23
N ASP A 117 -2.14 -0.50 -4.41
CA ASP A 117 -1.30 -1.69 -4.62
C ASP A 117 -2.18 -2.96 -4.66
N SER A 118 -3.01 -3.18 -3.65
CA SER A 118 -3.87 -4.37 -3.53
C SER A 118 -4.90 -4.46 -4.66
N VAL A 119 -5.38 -3.34 -5.20
CA VAL A 119 -6.36 -3.34 -6.29
C VAL A 119 -5.69 -3.60 -7.63
N PHE A 120 -4.55 -2.98 -7.92
CA PHE A 120 -4.03 -2.89 -9.28
C PHE A 120 -2.74 -3.67 -9.53
N TYR A 121 -1.87 -3.87 -8.52
CA TYR A 121 -0.54 -4.43 -8.79
C TYR A 121 -0.59 -5.87 -9.28
N GLY A 122 -1.56 -6.67 -8.82
CA GLY A 122 -1.73 -8.04 -9.29
C GLY A 122 -1.93 -8.15 -10.80
N VAL A 123 -2.66 -7.21 -11.39
CA VAL A 123 -2.92 -7.17 -12.85
C VAL A 123 -1.90 -6.33 -13.61
N ALA A 124 -1.26 -5.36 -12.96
CA ALA A 124 -0.35 -4.41 -13.60
C ALA A 124 1.08 -4.95 -13.76
N PHE A 125 1.48 -5.95 -12.97
CA PHE A 125 2.83 -6.50 -12.97
C PHE A 125 2.80 -8.02 -13.07
N ASN A 126 3.88 -8.59 -13.63
CA ASN A 126 4.18 -10.00 -13.47
C ASN A 126 4.94 -10.26 -12.15
N ASP A 127 5.18 -11.53 -11.84
CA ASP A 127 5.89 -11.95 -10.63
C ASP A 127 7.32 -11.41 -10.56
N SER A 128 7.75 -11.06 -9.36
CA SER A 128 9.11 -10.55 -9.05
C SER A 128 10.07 -11.66 -8.58
N PHE A 129 9.60 -12.90 -8.46
CA PHE A 129 10.42 -14.01 -7.95
C PHE A 129 11.45 -14.46 -8.99
N GLY A 130 12.73 -14.25 -8.67
CA GLY A 130 13.84 -14.60 -9.55
C GLY A 130 13.98 -13.72 -10.82
N GLN A 131 13.19 -12.67 -10.92
CA GLN A 131 13.22 -11.73 -12.06
C GLN A 131 12.76 -10.33 -11.61
N VAL A 132 13.11 -9.33 -12.41
CA VAL A 132 12.55 -7.98 -12.26
C VAL A 132 11.18 -7.94 -12.92
N ALA A 133 10.16 -7.47 -12.20
CA ALA A 133 8.81 -7.39 -12.74
C ALA A 133 8.70 -6.36 -13.89
N SER A 134 7.89 -6.69 -14.89
CA SER A 134 7.54 -5.81 -16.00
C SER A 134 6.17 -5.16 -15.76
N PHE A 135 6.06 -3.90 -16.16
CA PHE A 135 4.78 -3.18 -16.15
C PHE A 135 3.95 -3.57 -17.38
N LEU A 136 2.67 -3.89 -17.14
CA LEU A 136 1.72 -4.35 -18.17
C LEU A 136 2.28 -5.49 -19.05
N PRO A 137 2.64 -6.64 -18.47
CA PRO A 137 3.23 -7.74 -19.19
C PRO A 137 2.24 -8.36 -20.19
N ASN A 138 2.74 -8.76 -21.38
CA ASN A 138 1.92 -9.37 -22.45
C ASN A 138 1.23 -10.68 -22.04
N GLN A 139 1.78 -11.36 -21.03
CA GLN A 139 1.23 -12.64 -20.52
C GLN A 139 0.20 -12.45 -19.39
N GLY A 140 -0.13 -11.19 -19.04
CA GLY A 140 -1.00 -10.85 -17.94
C GLY A 140 -0.26 -10.69 -16.61
N GLY A 141 -0.95 -10.17 -15.61
CA GLY A 141 -0.43 -9.96 -14.26
C GLY A 141 -0.22 -11.25 -13.46
N TYR A 142 0.49 -11.15 -12.32
CA TYR A 142 0.74 -12.30 -11.42
C TYR A 142 -0.49 -12.71 -10.61
N GLU A 143 -1.45 -11.80 -10.46
CA GLU A 143 -2.71 -12.04 -9.73
C GLU A 143 -3.88 -11.31 -10.40
N SER A 144 -5.08 -11.55 -9.89
CA SER A 144 -6.29 -10.85 -10.33
C SER A 144 -6.46 -9.50 -9.62
N LEU A 145 -7.42 -8.72 -10.08
CA LEU A 145 -7.83 -7.48 -9.44
C LEU A 145 -8.19 -7.74 -7.96
N LEU A 146 -7.85 -6.81 -7.07
CA LEU A 146 -8.00 -6.89 -5.60
C LEU A 146 -7.11 -7.92 -4.90
N HIS A 147 -6.21 -8.56 -5.60
CA HIS A 147 -5.29 -9.57 -5.06
C HIS A 147 -3.82 -9.21 -5.25
N GLY A 148 -3.55 -7.97 -5.65
CA GLY A 148 -2.20 -7.42 -5.82
C GLY A 148 -1.44 -7.17 -4.54
#